data_09ea643fa84b16a605d679be59927276
#
_entry.id   09ea643fa84b16a605d679be59927276
#
_cell.length_a   1.000
_cell.length_b   1.000
_cell.length_c   1.000
_cell.angle_alpha   90.00
_cell.angle_beta   90.00
_cell.angle_gamma   90.00
#
_symmetry.space_group_name_H-M   'P 1'
#
loop_
_entity.id
_entity.type
_entity.pdbx_description
1 polymer ?
#
loop_
_entity_poly.entity_id
_entity_poly.type
_entity_poly.pdbx_seq_one_letter_code
_entity_poly.pdbx_strand_id
1 'polypeptide(L)'
;ITIASLGVSVVVDDKGLRVNFPELTADRRKEIVKLAKEKLEEGKKQIRMHRDDVMKDLQNKEKDGSMGKDDVFRHKNEAQKMVDEANKKLDEAFIKKEKEILS
;
A
#
# COMPACT_ATOMS: atom_id res chain seq x y z
N ILE A 1 17.54 4.17 -24.41
CA ILE A 1 17.65 3.81 -22.99
C ILE A 1 16.80 2.58 -22.74
N THR A 2 17.41 1.55 -22.24
CA THR A 2 16.72 0.31 -21.96
C THR A 2 16.51 0.18 -20.43
N ILE A 3 15.27 0.00 -20.01
CA ILE A 3 14.94 -0.28 -18.62
C ILE A 3 14.72 -1.79 -18.52
N ALA A 4 15.79 -2.55 -18.67
CA ALA A 4 15.74 -4.00 -18.73
C ALA A 4 15.20 -4.65 -17.45
N SER A 5 15.47 -4.05 -16.30
CA SER A 5 15.02 -4.56 -15.00
C SER A 5 13.51 -4.56 -14.84
N LEU A 6 12.79 -3.72 -15.60
CA LEU A 6 11.34 -3.64 -15.56
C LEU A 6 10.66 -4.44 -16.68
N GLY A 7 11.45 -5.01 -17.60
CA GLY A 7 10.90 -5.73 -18.74
C GLY A 7 10.11 -4.85 -19.70
N VAL A 8 10.37 -3.56 -19.70
CA VAL A 8 9.71 -2.58 -20.55
C VAL A 8 10.71 -2.09 -21.57
N SER A 9 10.32 -2.06 -22.85
CA SER A 9 11.15 -1.47 -23.88
C SER A 9 10.82 0.01 -24.05
N VAL A 10 11.89 0.79 -24.30
CA VAL A 10 11.77 2.22 -24.57
C VAL A 10 12.17 2.45 -26.02
N VAL A 11 11.27 3.03 -26.79
CA VAL A 11 11.50 3.35 -28.19
C VAL A 11 11.62 4.85 -28.36
N VAL A 12 12.68 5.27 -29.06
CA VAL A 12 12.86 6.66 -29.46
C VAL A 12 12.39 6.79 -30.90
N ASP A 13 11.34 7.58 -31.11
CA ASP A 13 10.80 7.87 -32.43
C ASP A 13 10.75 9.38 -32.68
N ASP A 14 10.17 9.79 -33.81
CA ASP A 14 10.05 11.21 -34.16
C ASP A 14 9.22 12.02 -33.16
N LYS A 15 8.48 11.35 -32.31
CA LYS A 15 7.63 11.97 -31.29
C LYS A 15 8.27 11.96 -29.91
N GLY A 16 9.47 11.42 -29.77
CA GLY A 16 10.20 11.35 -28.53
C GLY A 16 10.24 9.93 -27.94
N LEU A 17 10.49 9.85 -26.63
CA LEU A 17 10.55 8.58 -25.92
C LEU A 17 9.16 8.02 -25.68
N ARG A 18 8.98 6.76 -26.05
CA ARG A 18 7.74 6.03 -25.83
C ARG A 18 8.02 4.78 -25.01
N VAL A 19 7.29 4.58 -23.93
CA VAL A 19 7.35 3.34 -23.15
C VAL A 19 6.28 2.39 -23.70
N ASN A 20 6.72 1.22 -24.14
CA ASN A 20 5.85 0.26 -24.81
C ASN A 20 5.49 -0.90 -23.88
N PHE A 21 4.37 -0.79 -23.16
CA PHE A 21 3.86 -1.82 -22.28
C PHE A 21 3.36 -3.09 -22.99
N PRO A 22 2.79 -3.03 -24.22
CA PRO A 22 2.32 -4.26 -24.89
C PRO A 22 3.40 -5.31 -25.14
N GLU A 23 4.68 -4.95 -25.04
CA GLU A 23 5.77 -5.91 -25.17
C GLU A 23 5.98 -6.79 -23.95
N LEU A 24 5.32 -6.48 -22.83
CA LEU A 24 5.36 -7.31 -21.63
C LEU A 24 4.59 -8.61 -21.89
N THR A 25 5.22 -9.74 -21.58
CA THR A 25 4.54 -11.03 -21.63
C THR A 25 3.49 -11.13 -20.54
N ALA A 26 2.50 -12.02 -20.72
CA ALA A 26 1.50 -12.28 -19.70
C ALA A 26 2.14 -12.74 -18.39
N ASP A 27 3.18 -13.55 -18.47
CA ASP A 27 3.89 -14.04 -17.29
C ASP A 27 4.59 -12.90 -16.56
N ARG A 28 5.22 -11.98 -17.28
CA ARG A 28 5.89 -10.84 -16.69
C ARG A 28 4.91 -9.91 -16.00
N ARG A 29 3.75 -9.68 -16.59
CA ARG A 29 2.68 -8.88 -15.99
C ARG A 29 2.20 -9.49 -14.69
N LYS A 30 2.02 -10.81 -14.65
CA LYS A 30 1.66 -11.54 -13.43
C LYS A 30 2.70 -11.39 -12.33
N GLU A 31 3.99 -11.45 -12.69
CA GLU A 31 5.08 -11.23 -11.74
C GLU A 31 5.04 -9.83 -11.14
N ILE A 32 4.79 -8.82 -11.96
CA ILE A 32 4.71 -7.43 -11.51
C ILE A 32 3.53 -7.25 -10.56
N VAL A 33 2.37 -7.82 -10.88
CA VAL A 33 1.19 -7.79 -10.01
C VAL A 33 1.49 -8.48 -8.69
N LYS A 34 2.17 -9.62 -8.71
CA LYS A 34 2.55 -10.34 -7.50
C LYS A 34 3.45 -9.49 -6.61
N LEU A 35 4.45 -8.84 -7.18
CA LEU A 35 5.35 -7.95 -6.43
C LEU A 35 4.59 -6.76 -5.84
N ALA A 36 3.67 -6.19 -6.59
CA ALA A 36 2.84 -5.10 -6.11
C ALA A 36 1.96 -5.55 -4.93
N LYS A 37 1.42 -6.76 -5.00
CA LYS A 37 0.62 -7.34 -3.92
C LYS A 37 1.45 -7.59 -2.67
N GLU A 38 2.67 -8.07 -2.82
CA GLU A 38 3.59 -8.26 -1.69
C GLU A 38 3.87 -6.94 -0.97
N LYS A 39 4.09 -5.87 -1.73
CA LYS A 39 4.29 -4.53 -1.17
C LYS A 39 3.05 -4.00 -0.49
N LEU A 40 1.87 -4.28 -1.03
CA LEU A 40 0.59 -3.92 -0.42
C LEU A 40 0.45 -4.59 0.94
N GLU A 41 0.71 -5.89 1.02
CA GLU A 41 0.62 -6.64 2.28
C GLU A 41 1.64 -6.15 3.30
N GLU A 42 2.85 -5.81 2.87
CA GLU A 42 3.87 -5.23 3.73
C GLU A 42 3.42 -3.88 4.29
N GLY A 43 2.84 -3.01 3.45
CA GLY A 43 2.30 -1.73 3.89
C GLY A 43 1.17 -1.90 4.91
N LYS A 44 0.27 -2.83 4.67
CA LYS A 44 -0.81 -3.15 5.62
C LYS A 44 -0.26 -3.67 6.95
N LYS A 45 0.79 -4.49 6.90
CA LYS A 45 1.45 -4.99 8.10
C LYS A 45 2.05 -3.85 8.92
N GLN A 46 2.71 -2.89 8.28
CA GLN A 46 3.27 -1.73 8.96
C GLN A 46 2.18 -0.87 9.61
N ILE A 47 1.08 -0.65 8.93
CA ILE A 47 -0.07 0.08 9.48
C ILE A 47 -0.60 -0.63 10.72
N ARG A 48 -0.72 -1.95 10.68
CA ARG A 48 -1.18 -2.75 11.81
C ARG A 48 -0.23 -2.66 12.99
N MET A 49 1.08 -2.69 12.74
CA MET A 49 2.09 -2.54 13.79
C MET A 49 2.00 -1.17 14.46
N HIS A 50 1.82 -0.11 13.69
CA HIS A 50 1.59 1.23 14.24
C HIS A 50 0.32 1.29 15.08
N ARG A 51 -0.76 0.66 14.61
CA ARG A 51 -2.00 0.58 15.39
C ARG A 51 -1.76 -0.13 16.72
N ASP A 52 -1.04 -1.25 16.70
CA ASP A 52 -0.77 -2.02 17.92
C ASP A 52 0.05 -1.20 18.91
N ASP A 53 1.03 -0.44 18.42
CA ASP A 53 1.83 0.47 19.26
C ASP A 53 0.97 1.56 19.88
N VAL A 54 0.07 2.16 19.12
CA VAL A 54 -0.86 3.19 19.62
C VAL A 54 -1.80 2.60 20.64
N MET A 55 -2.35 1.41 20.40
CA MET A 55 -3.25 0.74 21.33
C MET A 55 -2.57 0.42 22.65
N LYS A 56 -1.31 -0.02 22.58
CA LYS A 56 -0.50 -0.32 23.76
C LYS A 56 -0.21 0.95 24.57
N ASP A 57 0.12 2.04 23.90
CA ASP A 57 0.37 3.33 24.53
C ASP A 57 -0.90 3.84 25.25
N LEU A 58 -2.05 3.73 24.60
CA LEU A 58 -3.33 4.11 25.20
C LEU A 58 -3.66 3.26 26.44
N GLN A 59 -3.41 1.96 26.37
CA GLN A 59 -3.58 1.09 27.54
C GLN A 59 -2.69 1.50 28.71
N ASN A 60 -1.44 1.84 28.44
CA ASN A 60 -0.52 2.29 29.48
C ASN A 60 -0.99 3.60 30.11
N LYS A 61 -1.48 4.53 29.32
CA LYS A 61 -2.03 5.80 29.81
C LYS A 61 -3.28 5.60 30.66
N GLU A 62 -4.10 4.63 30.33
CA GLU A 62 -5.25 4.27 31.15
C GLU A 62 -4.79 3.71 32.51
N LYS A 63 -3.79 2.82 32.52
CA LYS A 63 -3.25 2.20 33.73
C LYS A 63 -2.60 3.20 34.67
N ASP A 64 -1.85 4.16 34.13
CA ASP A 64 -1.15 5.16 34.94
C ASP A 64 -2.03 6.34 35.34
N GLY A 65 -3.27 6.36 34.89
CA GLY A 65 -4.23 7.41 35.19
C GLY A 65 -4.08 8.69 34.40
N SER A 66 -3.17 8.72 33.40
CA SER A 66 -2.99 9.89 32.55
C SER A 66 -4.20 10.16 31.66
N MET A 67 -4.99 9.13 31.36
CA MET A 67 -6.14 9.21 30.47
C MET A 67 -7.30 8.38 31.03
N GLY A 68 -8.50 8.92 31.00
CA GLY A 68 -9.70 8.22 31.45
C GLY A 68 -10.17 7.16 30.44
N LYS A 69 -11.00 6.21 30.92
CA LYS A 69 -11.51 5.12 30.10
C LYS A 69 -12.26 5.59 28.86
N ASP A 70 -13.08 6.62 28.99
CA ASP A 70 -13.87 7.15 27.88
C ASP A 70 -12.98 7.76 26.79
N ASP A 71 -11.96 8.48 27.21
CA ASP A 71 -10.99 9.07 26.28
C ASP A 71 -10.17 8.00 25.58
N VAL A 72 -9.72 6.98 26.30
CA VAL A 72 -9.01 5.84 25.73
C VAL A 72 -9.86 5.13 24.70
N PHE A 73 -11.12 4.86 25.04
CA PHE A 73 -12.05 4.21 24.12
C PHE A 73 -12.25 5.02 22.85
N ARG A 74 -12.42 6.33 22.98
CA ARG A 74 -12.58 7.22 21.83
C ARG A 74 -11.35 7.22 20.93
N HIS A 75 -10.15 7.32 21.51
CA HIS A 75 -8.92 7.31 20.75
C HIS A 75 -8.66 5.96 20.08
N LYS A 76 -9.00 4.86 20.72
CA LYS A 76 -8.92 3.53 20.10
C LYS A 76 -9.82 3.42 18.88
N ASN A 77 -11.04 3.93 18.97
CA ASN A 77 -11.98 3.94 17.84
C ASN A 77 -11.48 4.82 16.71
N GLU A 78 -10.96 5.99 17.02
CA GLU A 78 -10.35 6.88 16.01
C GLU A 78 -9.17 6.23 15.30
N ALA A 79 -8.28 5.58 16.06
CA ALA A 79 -7.13 4.89 15.50
C ALA A 79 -7.56 3.74 14.59
N GLN A 80 -8.55 2.94 14.99
CA GLN A 80 -9.07 1.87 14.15
C GLN A 80 -9.71 2.38 12.88
N LYS A 81 -10.46 3.47 12.97
CA LYS A 81 -11.05 4.11 11.81
C LYS A 81 -10.00 4.59 10.81
N MET A 82 -8.92 5.19 11.29
CA MET A 82 -7.81 5.64 10.44
C MET A 82 -7.14 4.46 9.75
N VAL A 83 -6.96 3.34 10.44
CA VAL A 83 -6.41 2.11 9.87
C VAL A 83 -7.32 1.56 8.78
N ASP A 84 -8.61 1.50 9.03
CA ASP A 84 -9.59 1.01 8.06
C ASP A 84 -9.60 1.87 6.80
N GLU A 85 -9.56 3.19 6.95
CA GLU A 85 -9.50 4.12 5.82
C GLU A 85 -8.19 3.98 5.04
N ALA A 86 -7.07 3.83 5.73
CA ALA A 86 -5.77 3.64 5.09
C ALA A 86 -5.72 2.33 4.30
N ASN A 87 -6.22 1.23 4.87
CA ASN A 87 -6.30 -0.06 4.19
C ASN A 87 -7.19 0.02 2.95
N LYS A 88 -8.32 0.70 3.06
CA LYS A 88 -9.23 0.91 1.92
C LYS A 88 -8.53 1.65 0.78
N LYS A 89 -7.81 2.71 1.08
CA LYS A 89 -7.07 3.48 0.08
C LYS A 89 -5.98 2.65 -0.58
N LEU A 90 -5.29 1.82 0.20
CA LEU A 90 -4.26 0.92 -0.34
C LEU A 90 -4.88 -0.12 -1.29
N ASP A 91 -6.01 -0.71 -0.90
CA ASP A 91 -6.72 -1.67 -1.74
C ASP A 91 -7.18 -1.03 -3.05
N GLU A 92 -7.75 0.16 -3.00
CA GLU A 92 -8.20 0.90 -4.17
C GLU A 92 -7.03 1.23 -5.10
N ALA A 93 -5.92 1.68 -4.54
CA ALA A 93 -4.71 1.97 -5.32
C ALA A 93 -4.16 0.72 -5.98
N PHE A 94 -4.17 -0.41 -5.28
CA PHE A 94 -3.72 -1.69 -5.83
C PHE A 94 -4.61 -2.15 -7.00
N ILE A 95 -5.92 -2.10 -6.83
CA ILE A 95 -6.88 -2.49 -7.87
C ILE A 95 -6.68 -1.65 -9.13
N LYS A 96 -6.50 -0.35 -8.95
CA LYS A 96 -6.25 0.56 -10.07
C LYS A 96 -4.95 0.20 -10.80
N LYS A 97 -3.89 -0.06 -10.04
CA LYS A 97 -2.59 -0.41 -10.58
C LYS A 97 -2.62 -1.75 -11.30
N GLU A 98 -3.30 -2.73 -10.73
CA GLU A 98 -3.48 -4.04 -11.34
C GLU A 98 -4.16 -3.92 -12.72
N LYS A 99 -5.22 -3.13 -12.81
CA LYS A 99 -5.90 -2.89 -14.08
C LYS A 99 -4.97 -2.26 -15.11
N GLU A 100 -4.16 -1.29 -14.70
CA GLU A 100 -3.20 -0.64 -15.59
C GLU A 100 -2.16 -1.63 -16.11
N ILE A 101 -1.68 -2.52 -15.26
CA ILE A 101 -0.66 -3.52 -15.62
C ILE A 101 -1.25 -4.59 -16.54
N LEU A 102 -2.46 -5.05 -16.28
CA LEU A 102 -3.10 -6.14 -17.02
C LEU A 102 -3.83 -5.70 -18.29
N SER A 103 -4.07 -4.41 -18.46
CA SER A 103 -4.75 -3.89 -19.65
C SER A 103 -3.84 -3.71 -20.90
#